data_b4fa337701e9b9a2d40e659bad1c44b5
#
_entry.id   b4fa337701e9b9a2d40e659bad1c44b5
#
_cell.length_a   1.000
_cell.length_b   1.000
_cell.length_c   1.000
_cell.angle_alpha   90.00
_cell.angle_beta   90.00
_cell.angle_gamma   90.00
#
_symmetry.space_group_name_H-M   'P 1'
#
loop_
_entity.id
_entity.type
_entity.pdbx_description
1 polymer ?
#
loop_
_entity_poly.entity_id
_entity_poly.type
_entity_poly.pdbx_seq_one_letter_code
_entity_poly.pdbx_strand_id
1 'polypeptide(L)'
;NNFNLCELGPRSTGKSYIYEQISPNSILVAGGQTTVANLFYNMSNHTVGLVGMWDCVAFDEVAGIKFKDKDGIQIMKGYMASGAFSRGKAEIQAKASMVFVGNINQSVDTLLKTSSLFDPFPPEMGTDTAFLDRMHCYIPGWEIPKYRPDSFTNDYGFITDYLSEFMRELRKDSYSDLMDKYFRLGNNLNQRDTIAVRKMISGFTKLLYPDGEVTKEELREIVEISLELRRRVKEQLKKIGGMEFYDVNFSYTDNDSFEEHYVSVPEQGGGKLIPEGMCNPGQIYTVSQGKSGMLGVFRLESQMLPGNGKFKRTGIGSDRDAKKIHKYSFQLLESKWKPYQWFYNYYNERLYY
;
A
#
# COMPACT_ATOMS: atom_id res chain seq x y z
N ASN A 1 14.62 -11.06 -8.92
CA ASN A 1 13.55 -10.13 -9.27
C ASN A 1 12.32 -10.32 -8.37
N ASN A 2 12.52 -10.40 -7.06
CA ASN A 2 11.42 -10.43 -6.11
C ASN A 2 10.57 -9.16 -6.22
N PHE A 3 9.26 -9.34 -6.21
CA PHE A 3 8.29 -8.25 -6.18
C PHE A 3 7.31 -8.48 -5.04
N ASN A 4 7.20 -7.52 -4.13
CA ASN A 4 6.38 -7.66 -2.95
C ASN A 4 5.13 -6.80 -3.12
N LEU A 5 3.96 -7.39 -2.98
CA LEU A 5 2.70 -6.66 -3.09
C LEU A 5 1.70 -7.09 -2.02
N CYS A 6 0.77 -6.23 -1.72
CA CYS A 6 -0.42 -6.60 -0.98
C CYS A 6 -1.68 -6.30 -1.80
N GLU A 7 -2.66 -7.18 -1.70
CA GLU A 7 -3.98 -7.05 -2.29
C GLU A 7 -5.02 -7.19 -1.17
N LEU A 8 -5.57 -6.09 -0.74
CA LEU A 8 -6.54 -6.05 0.34
C LEU A 8 -7.87 -5.52 -0.18
N GLY A 9 -8.95 -6.20 0.16
CA GLY A 9 -10.26 -5.83 -0.36
C GLY A 9 -11.40 -6.71 0.13
N PRO A 10 -12.64 -6.49 -0.34
CA PRO A 10 -13.79 -7.28 0.05
C PRO A 10 -13.65 -8.75 -0.40
N ARG A 11 -14.46 -9.61 0.19
CA ARG A 11 -14.53 -11.02 -0.20
C ARG A 11 -15.14 -11.18 -1.59
N SER A 12 -14.85 -12.32 -2.25
CA SER A 12 -15.42 -12.71 -3.55
C SER A 12 -14.95 -11.88 -4.75
N THR A 13 -13.77 -11.30 -4.69
CA THR A 13 -13.11 -10.62 -5.82
C THR A 13 -12.05 -11.48 -6.53
N GLY A 14 -11.92 -12.77 -6.15
CA GLY A 14 -11.01 -13.72 -6.80
C GLY A 14 -9.54 -13.61 -6.40
N LYS A 15 -9.22 -12.83 -5.37
CA LYS A 15 -7.83 -12.61 -4.93
C LYS A 15 -7.00 -13.90 -4.80
N SER A 16 -7.45 -14.82 -3.96
CA SER A 16 -6.73 -16.09 -3.72
C SER A 16 -6.69 -16.98 -4.96
N TYR A 17 -7.77 -16.98 -5.75
CA TYR A 17 -7.89 -17.81 -6.96
C TYR A 17 -6.79 -17.51 -7.99
N ILE A 18 -6.44 -16.23 -8.17
CA ILE A 18 -5.39 -15.82 -9.13
C ILE A 18 -4.05 -16.47 -8.76
N TYR A 19 -3.68 -16.46 -7.48
CA TYR A 19 -2.39 -16.99 -7.01
C TYR A 19 -2.37 -18.51 -6.91
N GLU A 20 -3.53 -19.15 -6.83
CA GLU A 20 -3.67 -20.60 -6.75
C GLU A 20 -3.76 -21.26 -8.13
N GLN A 21 -4.46 -20.64 -9.08
CA GLN A 21 -4.89 -21.31 -10.32
C GLN A 21 -4.20 -20.80 -11.60
N ILE A 22 -3.63 -19.58 -11.59
CA ILE A 22 -3.08 -18.97 -12.83
C ILE A 22 -1.70 -19.53 -13.16
N SER A 23 -0.88 -19.85 -12.17
CA SER A 23 0.50 -20.27 -12.40
C SER A 23 0.86 -21.53 -11.61
N PRO A 24 1.36 -22.59 -12.28
CA PRO A 24 1.91 -23.77 -11.59
C PRO A 24 3.19 -23.45 -10.78
N ASN A 25 3.77 -22.26 -10.99
CA ASN A 25 4.96 -21.79 -10.27
C ASN A 25 4.63 -20.85 -9.09
N SER A 26 3.35 -20.75 -8.73
CA SER A 26 2.85 -19.98 -7.58
C SER A 26 2.32 -20.95 -6.51
N ILE A 27 2.49 -20.59 -5.24
CA ILE A 27 1.92 -21.33 -4.12
C ILE A 27 1.13 -20.38 -3.22
N LEU A 28 -0.09 -20.82 -2.89
CA LEU A 28 -0.93 -20.15 -1.90
C LEU A 28 -0.70 -20.79 -0.52
N VAL A 29 -0.36 -19.99 0.46
CA VAL A 29 -0.03 -20.42 1.82
C VAL A 29 -1.04 -19.84 2.78
N ALA A 30 -1.75 -20.69 3.54
CA ALA A 30 -2.63 -20.22 4.59
C ALA A 30 -1.82 -19.51 5.70
N GLY A 31 -2.23 -18.30 6.06
CA GLY A 31 -1.44 -17.41 6.92
C GLY A 31 -1.03 -18.01 8.27
N GLY A 32 -1.84 -18.90 8.87
CA GLY A 32 -1.59 -19.49 10.18
C GLY A 32 -0.62 -20.67 10.23
N GLN A 33 -0.15 -21.17 9.08
CA GLN A 33 0.58 -22.44 9.01
C GLN A 33 2.07 -22.31 8.62
N THR A 34 2.56 -21.10 8.42
CA THR A 34 3.91 -20.91 7.90
C THR A 34 4.92 -20.68 9.02
N THR A 35 5.97 -21.50 9.03
CA THR A 35 7.15 -21.30 9.88
C THR A 35 8.31 -20.70 9.08
N VAL A 36 9.27 -20.09 9.75
CA VAL A 36 10.50 -19.59 9.14
C VAL A 36 11.26 -20.72 8.43
N ALA A 37 11.26 -21.91 9.01
CA ALA A 37 11.89 -23.09 8.43
C ALA A 37 11.24 -23.52 7.11
N ASN A 38 9.90 -23.52 7.07
CA ASN A 38 9.15 -23.85 5.86
C ASN A 38 9.29 -22.79 4.78
N LEU A 39 9.27 -21.50 5.18
CA LEU A 39 9.29 -20.40 4.23
C LEU A 39 10.69 -20.17 3.62
N PHE A 40 11.74 -20.22 4.44
CA PHE A 40 13.10 -19.86 4.03
C PHE A 40 14.05 -21.05 3.95
N TYR A 41 14.36 -21.67 5.06
CA TYR A 41 15.32 -22.77 5.11
C TYR A 41 15.12 -23.62 6.38
N ASN A 42 15.06 -24.92 6.18
CA ASN A 42 14.97 -25.88 7.27
C ASN A 42 16.36 -26.35 7.68
N MET A 43 16.79 -25.95 8.88
CA MET A 43 18.11 -26.29 9.42
C MET A 43 18.29 -27.77 9.75
N SER A 44 17.20 -28.49 10.04
CA SER A 44 17.27 -29.90 10.47
C SER A 44 17.53 -30.86 9.31
N ASN A 45 16.95 -30.59 8.15
CA ASN A 45 17.11 -31.41 6.96
C ASN A 45 17.89 -30.73 5.81
N HIS A 46 18.41 -29.52 6.06
CA HIS A 46 19.19 -28.75 5.11
C HIS A 46 18.49 -28.47 3.77
N THR A 47 17.16 -28.25 3.81
CA THR A 47 16.37 -27.97 2.61
C THR A 47 15.97 -26.51 2.51
N VAL A 48 16.03 -25.95 1.29
CA VAL A 48 15.52 -24.62 0.99
C VAL A 48 14.00 -24.63 1.07
N GLY A 49 13.42 -23.56 1.64
CA GLY A 49 11.99 -23.41 1.80
C GLY A 49 11.29 -22.85 0.55
N LEU A 50 10.03 -22.47 0.74
CA LEU A 50 9.13 -22.06 -0.34
C LEU A 50 9.68 -20.95 -1.23
N VAL A 51 10.36 -19.96 -0.66
CA VAL A 51 10.93 -18.82 -1.43
C VAL A 51 12.03 -19.22 -2.42
N GLY A 52 12.65 -20.37 -2.20
CA GLY A 52 13.64 -20.91 -3.14
C GLY A 52 13.06 -21.90 -4.14
N MET A 53 11.86 -22.42 -3.89
CA MET A 53 11.21 -23.45 -4.71
C MET A 53 10.19 -22.84 -5.71
N TRP A 54 9.56 -21.74 -5.35
CA TRP A 54 8.47 -21.14 -6.10
C TRP A 54 8.84 -19.75 -6.66
N ASP A 55 8.18 -19.34 -7.72
CA ASP A 55 8.33 -17.99 -8.29
C ASP A 55 7.46 -16.96 -7.57
N CYS A 56 6.36 -17.41 -6.97
CA CYS A 56 5.46 -16.59 -6.19
C CYS A 56 4.99 -17.34 -4.93
N VAL A 57 5.12 -16.70 -3.79
CA VAL A 57 4.59 -17.19 -2.50
C VAL A 57 3.52 -16.19 -2.04
N ALA A 58 2.26 -16.60 -2.14
CA ALA A 58 1.12 -15.79 -1.74
C ALA A 58 0.59 -16.25 -0.37
N PHE A 59 0.52 -15.30 0.57
CA PHE A 59 -0.07 -15.53 1.88
C PHE A 59 -1.55 -15.18 1.82
N ASP A 60 -2.40 -16.18 1.96
CA ASP A 60 -3.83 -15.99 2.09
C ASP A 60 -4.19 -15.66 3.54
N GLU A 61 -5.21 -14.85 3.71
CA GLU A 61 -5.67 -14.40 5.03
C GLU A 61 -4.51 -13.83 5.88
N VAL A 62 -3.93 -12.71 5.44
CA VAL A 62 -2.78 -12.06 6.14
C VAL A 62 -3.01 -11.88 7.64
N ALA A 63 -4.25 -11.72 8.09
CA ALA A 63 -4.61 -11.64 9.51
C ALA A 63 -4.19 -12.88 10.33
N GLY A 64 -4.04 -14.02 9.66
CA GLY A 64 -3.62 -15.27 10.26
C GLY A 64 -2.12 -15.48 10.34
N ILE A 65 -1.30 -14.62 9.72
CA ILE A 65 0.16 -14.79 9.72
C ILE A 65 0.70 -14.67 11.14
N LYS A 66 1.32 -15.74 11.62
CA LYS A 66 1.95 -15.80 12.94
C LYS A 66 3.28 -16.51 12.85
N PHE A 67 4.35 -15.81 13.13
CA PHE A 67 5.66 -16.42 13.32
C PHE A 67 5.87 -16.68 14.80
N LYS A 68 6.18 -17.95 15.16
CA LYS A 68 6.56 -18.31 16.54
C LYS A 68 7.87 -17.64 16.94
N ASP A 69 8.80 -17.51 16.00
CA ASP A 69 10.09 -16.84 16.19
C ASP A 69 9.97 -15.35 15.90
N LYS A 70 10.38 -14.53 16.85
CA LYS A 70 10.46 -13.05 16.67
C LYS A 70 11.34 -12.65 15.49
N ASP A 71 12.30 -13.49 15.12
CA ASP A 71 13.22 -13.26 14.00
C ASP A 71 12.56 -13.47 12.62
N GLY A 72 11.41 -14.13 12.57
CA GLY A 72 10.74 -14.44 11.29
C GLY A 72 10.42 -13.21 10.45
N ILE A 73 9.89 -12.16 11.09
CA ILE A 73 9.59 -10.89 10.41
C ILE A 73 10.88 -10.18 9.98
N GLN A 74 11.96 -10.28 10.76
CA GLN A 74 13.24 -9.66 10.42
C GLN A 74 13.88 -10.34 9.19
N ILE A 75 13.86 -11.67 9.14
CA ILE A 75 14.34 -12.44 7.99
C ILE A 75 13.49 -12.11 6.76
N MET A 76 12.18 -12.04 6.91
CA MET A 76 11.26 -11.65 5.84
C MET A 76 11.58 -10.24 5.31
N LYS A 77 11.78 -9.25 6.19
CA LYS A 77 12.19 -7.90 5.80
C LYS A 77 13.51 -7.88 5.05
N GLY A 78 14.49 -8.65 5.49
CA GLY A 78 15.77 -8.82 4.79
C GLY A 78 15.56 -9.33 3.36
N TYR A 79 14.83 -10.44 3.25
CA TYR A 79 14.51 -11.04 1.95
C TYR A 79 13.72 -10.11 1.02
N MET A 80 12.69 -9.44 1.53
CA MET A 80 11.91 -8.48 0.74
C MET A 80 12.75 -7.33 0.19
N ALA A 81 13.82 -6.97 0.87
CA ALA A 81 14.72 -5.89 0.45
C ALA A 81 15.75 -6.33 -0.59
N SER A 82 16.39 -7.49 -0.37
CA SER A 82 17.57 -7.92 -1.14
C SER A 82 17.32 -9.12 -2.06
N GLY A 83 16.27 -9.90 -1.83
CA GLY A 83 16.10 -11.22 -2.46
C GLY A 83 17.01 -12.28 -1.89
N ALA A 84 17.70 -11.97 -0.78
CA ALA A 84 18.60 -12.90 -0.10
C ALA A 84 18.21 -13.02 1.37
N PHE A 85 18.51 -14.15 1.97
CA PHE A 85 18.37 -14.38 3.39
C PHE A 85 19.50 -15.23 3.93
N SER A 86 19.92 -14.97 5.15
CA SER A 86 20.94 -15.74 5.84
C SER A 86 20.27 -16.63 6.87
N ARG A 87 20.57 -17.93 6.83
CA ARG A 87 20.22 -18.87 7.87
C ARG A 87 21.36 -19.88 8.05
N GLY A 88 21.96 -19.88 9.27
CA GLY A 88 23.20 -20.58 9.51
C GLY A 88 24.40 -19.82 9.00
N LYS A 89 25.32 -20.48 8.27
CA LYS A 89 26.58 -19.92 7.79
C LYS A 89 26.54 -19.38 6.36
N ALA A 90 25.47 -19.66 5.61
CA ALA A 90 25.35 -19.31 4.20
C ALA A 90 24.28 -18.27 3.94
N GLU A 91 24.57 -17.34 3.04
CA GLU A 91 23.56 -16.47 2.42
C GLU A 91 22.98 -17.19 1.20
N ILE A 92 21.65 -17.27 1.15
CA ILE A 92 20.90 -17.93 0.09
C ILE A 92 20.12 -16.88 -0.68
N GLN A 93 20.33 -16.87 -1.99
CA GLN A 93 19.57 -16.01 -2.90
C GLN A 93 18.35 -16.77 -3.42
N ALA A 94 17.23 -16.08 -3.48
CA ALA A 94 15.98 -16.60 -4.04
C ALA A 94 15.26 -15.51 -4.83
N LYS A 95 14.30 -15.92 -5.67
CA LYS A 95 13.65 -15.01 -6.63
C LYS A 95 12.14 -14.90 -6.45
N ALA A 96 11.58 -15.59 -5.46
CA ALA A 96 10.16 -15.58 -5.22
C ALA A 96 9.64 -14.17 -4.90
N SER A 97 8.54 -13.81 -5.53
CA SER A 97 7.74 -12.67 -5.14
C SER A 97 6.91 -13.01 -3.90
N MET A 98 6.76 -12.06 -2.99
CA MET A 98 5.89 -12.21 -1.82
C MET A 98 4.60 -11.43 -2.03
N VAL A 99 3.48 -12.12 -1.92
CA VAL A 99 2.14 -11.56 -2.07
C VAL A 99 1.37 -11.71 -0.77
N PHE A 100 0.70 -10.67 -0.35
CA PHE A 100 -0.07 -10.63 0.89
C PHE A 100 -1.53 -10.34 0.55
N VAL A 101 -2.39 -11.34 0.71
CA VAL A 101 -3.81 -11.27 0.38
C VAL A 101 -4.63 -11.21 1.67
N GLY A 102 -5.58 -10.28 1.73
CA GLY A 102 -6.41 -10.15 2.92
C GLY A 102 -7.78 -9.53 2.66
N ASN A 103 -8.66 -9.71 3.64
CA ASN A 103 -10.02 -9.19 3.57
C ASN A 103 -10.16 -7.93 4.42
N ILE A 104 -10.73 -6.89 3.82
CA ILE A 104 -11.19 -5.70 4.52
C ILE A 104 -12.63 -5.93 4.97
N ASN A 105 -12.88 -5.84 6.28
CA ASN A 105 -14.19 -6.10 6.87
C ASN A 105 -15.00 -4.81 7.12
N GLN A 106 -14.40 -3.65 6.91
CA GLN A 106 -15.03 -2.34 7.05
C GLN A 106 -14.99 -1.60 5.72
N SER A 107 -15.76 -0.52 5.59
CA SER A 107 -15.64 0.33 4.41
C SER A 107 -14.27 1.03 4.38
N VAL A 108 -13.76 1.30 3.19
CA VAL A 108 -12.50 2.03 2.99
C VAL A 108 -12.53 3.37 3.72
N ASP A 109 -13.63 4.12 3.60
CA ASP A 109 -13.82 5.41 4.28
C ASP A 109 -13.72 5.28 5.81
N THR A 110 -14.28 4.21 6.38
CA THR A 110 -14.19 3.96 7.82
C THR A 110 -12.74 3.68 8.22
N LEU A 111 -12.05 2.81 7.50
CA LEU A 111 -10.63 2.50 7.78
C LEU A 111 -9.74 3.73 7.63
N LEU A 112 -9.97 4.54 6.61
CA LEU A 112 -9.20 5.78 6.41
C LEU A 112 -9.39 6.77 7.56
N LYS A 113 -10.56 6.78 8.21
CA LYS A 113 -10.86 7.66 9.35
C LYS A 113 -10.40 7.10 10.70
N THR A 114 -10.45 5.79 10.88
CA THR A 114 -10.25 5.16 12.20
C THR A 114 -8.93 4.43 12.36
N SER A 115 -8.33 3.95 11.26
CA SER A 115 -7.13 3.11 11.25
C SER A 115 -6.32 3.37 9.98
N SER A 116 -5.84 2.31 9.35
CA SER A 116 -5.15 2.33 8.06
C SER A 116 -5.67 1.19 7.17
N LEU A 117 -5.37 1.27 5.87
CA LEU A 117 -5.68 0.18 4.94
C LEU A 117 -4.80 -1.07 5.14
N PHE A 118 -3.81 -1.02 6.05
CA PHE A 118 -3.06 -2.18 6.51
C PHE A 118 -3.64 -2.84 7.77
N ASP A 119 -4.81 -2.39 8.23
CA ASP A 119 -5.53 -2.97 9.37
C ASP A 119 -5.72 -4.51 9.33
N PRO A 120 -5.90 -5.15 8.15
CA PRO A 120 -5.96 -6.60 8.08
C PRO A 120 -4.67 -7.35 8.46
N PHE A 121 -3.52 -6.69 8.50
CA PHE A 121 -2.27 -7.34 8.94
C PHE A 121 -2.25 -7.57 10.46
N PRO A 122 -1.55 -8.63 10.94
CA PRO A 122 -1.28 -8.78 12.37
C PRO A 122 -0.59 -7.53 12.93
N PRO A 123 -0.84 -7.18 14.22
CA PRO A 123 -0.26 -5.96 14.81
C PRO A 123 1.26 -5.85 14.68
N GLU A 124 1.98 -6.96 14.76
CA GLU A 124 3.44 -7.01 14.67
C GLU A 124 3.95 -6.62 13.26
N MET A 125 3.13 -6.83 12.22
CA MET A 125 3.45 -6.48 10.84
C MET A 125 2.77 -5.18 10.42
N GLY A 126 1.50 -4.99 10.79
CA GLY A 126 0.68 -3.83 10.43
C GLY A 126 1.12 -2.50 11.07
N THR A 127 1.96 -2.56 12.10
CA THR A 127 2.59 -1.38 12.72
C THR A 127 4.07 -1.23 12.41
N ASP A 128 4.70 -2.21 11.77
CA ASP A 128 6.11 -2.17 11.37
C ASP A 128 6.26 -1.42 10.03
N THR A 129 6.54 -0.12 10.13
CA THR A 129 6.73 0.74 8.94
C THR A 129 7.84 0.25 8.03
N ALA A 130 8.89 -0.36 8.60
CA ALA A 130 9.99 -0.90 7.81
C ALA A 130 9.59 -2.13 7.01
N PHE A 131 8.68 -2.97 7.53
CA PHE A 131 8.07 -4.08 6.79
C PHE A 131 7.17 -3.57 5.68
N LEU A 132 6.24 -2.69 6.01
CA LEU A 132 5.26 -2.16 5.07
C LEU A 132 5.88 -1.33 3.95
N ASP A 133 6.95 -0.57 4.22
CA ASP A 133 7.67 0.20 3.20
C ASP A 133 8.40 -0.67 2.16
N ARG A 134 8.51 -1.98 2.40
CA ARG A 134 9.04 -2.95 1.44
C ARG A 134 7.97 -3.53 0.50
N MET A 135 6.70 -3.18 0.70
CA MET A 135 5.66 -3.45 -0.28
C MET A 135 5.86 -2.54 -1.49
N HIS A 136 6.15 -3.10 -2.64
CA HIS A 136 6.32 -2.32 -3.85
C HIS A 136 4.98 -1.74 -4.35
N CYS A 137 3.88 -2.48 -4.11
CA CYS A 137 2.57 -2.22 -4.66
C CYS A 137 1.47 -2.50 -3.63
N TYR A 138 0.43 -1.66 -3.62
CA TYR A 138 -0.83 -1.91 -2.94
C TYR A 138 -1.95 -1.97 -3.98
N ILE A 139 -2.52 -3.15 -4.20
CA ILE A 139 -3.65 -3.34 -5.10
C ILE A 139 -4.95 -3.09 -4.31
N PRO A 140 -5.78 -2.13 -4.75
CA PRO A 140 -7.03 -1.80 -4.08
C PRO A 140 -8.11 -2.82 -4.47
N GLY A 141 -8.19 -3.92 -3.73
CA GLY A 141 -9.15 -5.00 -4.02
C GLY A 141 -10.62 -4.59 -3.97
N TRP A 142 -10.93 -3.41 -3.43
CA TRP A 142 -12.30 -2.85 -3.46
C TRP A 142 -12.68 -2.23 -4.81
N GLU A 143 -11.72 -1.94 -5.68
CA GLU A 143 -11.95 -1.50 -7.05
C GLU A 143 -12.18 -2.69 -8.00
N ILE A 144 -11.83 -3.90 -7.56
CA ILE A 144 -12.02 -5.11 -8.34
C ILE A 144 -13.47 -5.58 -8.18
N PRO A 145 -14.23 -5.75 -9.27
CA PRO A 145 -15.61 -6.21 -9.21
C PRO A 145 -15.68 -7.64 -8.63
N LYS A 146 -16.75 -7.92 -7.90
CA LYS A 146 -17.01 -9.27 -7.43
C LYS A 146 -17.30 -10.20 -8.60
N TYR A 147 -16.77 -11.40 -8.56
CA TYR A 147 -17.06 -12.44 -9.55
C TYR A 147 -18.55 -12.79 -9.58
N ARG A 148 -19.08 -12.84 -10.79
CA ARG A 148 -20.43 -13.27 -11.13
C ARG A 148 -20.36 -14.39 -12.14
N PRO A 149 -21.41 -15.19 -12.32
CA PRO A 149 -21.43 -16.22 -13.35
C PRO A 149 -21.16 -15.71 -14.77
N ASP A 150 -21.55 -14.48 -15.06
CA ASP A 150 -21.30 -13.77 -16.34
C ASP A 150 -19.87 -13.22 -16.49
N SER A 151 -19.06 -13.30 -15.43
CA SER A 151 -17.63 -12.93 -15.49
C SER A 151 -16.77 -14.03 -16.14
N PHE A 152 -17.31 -15.22 -16.34
CA PHE A 152 -16.60 -16.33 -16.95
C PHE A 152 -16.98 -16.43 -18.43
N THR A 153 -15.96 -16.51 -19.30
CA THR A 153 -16.18 -16.78 -20.72
C THR A 153 -16.45 -18.26 -20.97
N ASN A 154 -17.27 -18.54 -22.00
CA ASN A 154 -17.41 -19.87 -22.56
C ASN A 154 -16.53 -20.09 -23.80
N ASP A 155 -15.72 -19.08 -24.15
CA ASP A 155 -14.81 -19.13 -25.28
C ASP A 155 -13.51 -19.86 -24.91
N TYR A 156 -12.76 -20.26 -25.93
CA TYR A 156 -11.44 -20.85 -25.73
C TYR A 156 -10.47 -19.78 -25.23
N GLY A 157 -9.71 -20.11 -24.19
CA GLY A 157 -8.67 -19.27 -23.62
C GLY A 157 -7.28 -19.88 -23.78
N PHE A 158 -6.25 -19.14 -23.41
CA PHE A 158 -4.90 -19.68 -23.30
C PHE A 158 -4.82 -20.70 -22.18
N ILE A 159 -4.03 -21.77 -22.40
CA ILE A 159 -3.64 -22.68 -21.34
C ILE A 159 -2.78 -21.90 -20.33
N THR A 160 -3.18 -21.90 -19.07
CA THR A 160 -2.51 -21.14 -18.00
C THR A 160 -1.05 -21.56 -17.81
N ASP A 161 -0.74 -22.86 -17.99
CA ASP A 161 0.64 -23.37 -17.92
C ASP A 161 1.54 -22.73 -18.99
N TYR A 162 1.05 -22.61 -20.23
CA TYR A 162 1.79 -21.93 -21.28
C TYR A 162 1.99 -20.45 -20.97
N LEU A 163 0.95 -19.76 -20.51
CA LEU A 163 1.05 -18.36 -20.10
C LEU A 163 2.08 -18.20 -18.98
N SER A 164 2.09 -19.09 -18.00
CA SER A 164 3.05 -19.08 -16.91
C SER A 164 4.50 -19.23 -17.38
N GLU A 165 4.78 -20.17 -18.27
CA GLU A 165 6.12 -20.34 -18.84
C GLU A 165 6.55 -19.16 -19.70
N PHE A 166 5.62 -18.60 -20.48
CA PHE A 166 5.88 -17.36 -21.22
C PHE A 166 6.24 -16.20 -20.30
N MET A 167 5.51 -16.02 -19.18
CA MET A 167 5.82 -15.02 -18.17
C MET A 167 7.17 -15.26 -17.50
N ARG A 168 7.55 -16.52 -17.27
CA ARG A 168 8.88 -16.86 -16.73
C ARG A 168 9.99 -16.48 -17.70
N GLU A 169 9.77 -16.65 -18.98
CA GLU A 169 10.74 -16.24 -20.01
C GLU A 169 10.91 -14.72 -20.01
N LEU A 170 9.81 -13.96 -19.99
CA LEU A 170 9.82 -12.50 -19.90
C LEU A 170 10.50 -11.96 -18.62
N ARG A 171 10.63 -12.76 -17.56
CA ARG A 171 11.37 -12.35 -16.35
C ARG A 171 12.86 -12.14 -16.60
N LYS A 172 13.42 -12.66 -17.67
CA LYS A 172 14.84 -12.49 -18.04
C LYS A 172 15.12 -11.09 -18.56
N ASP A 173 14.12 -10.44 -19.14
CA ASP A 173 14.21 -9.09 -19.68
C ASP A 173 13.94 -8.03 -18.60
N SER A 174 14.39 -6.81 -18.82
CA SER A 174 14.11 -5.67 -17.94
C SER A 174 13.76 -4.44 -18.76
N TYR A 175 12.58 -3.90 -18.52
CA TYR A 175 12.12 -2.64 -19.10
C TYR A 175 12.09 -1.51 -18.05
N SER A 176 12.85 -1.65 -16.95
CA SER A 176 12.87 -0.68 -15.84
C SER A 176 13.32 0.72 -16.23
N ASP A 177 14.17 0.80 -17.27
CA ASP A 177 14.76 2.06 -17.73
C ASP A 177 14.07 2.62 -18.99
N LEU A 178 13.04 1.90 -19.50
CA LEU A 178 12.30 2.32 -20.69
C LEU A 178 11.66 3.70 -20.51
N MET A 179 11.21 4.02 -19.30
CA MET A 179 10.61 5.30 -18.99
C MET A 179 11.56 6.49 -19.20
N ASP A 180 12.85 6.29 -19.00
CA ASP A 180 13.86 7.37 -19.03
C ASP A 180 13.95 8.04 -20.42
N LYS A 181 13.45 7.35 -21.46
CA LYS A 181 13.33 7.90 -22.82
C LYS A 181 12.40 9.12 -22.87
N TYR A 182 11.31 9.07 -22.11
CA TYR A 182 10.24 10.08 -22.20
C TYR A 182 9.96 10.81 -20.89
N PHE A 183 10.27 10.18 -19.75
CA PHE A 183 9.88 10.67 -18.44
C PHE A 183 11.01 10.55 -17.42
N ARG A 184 10.95 11.39 -16.39
CA ARG A 184 11.82 11.34 -15.22
C ARG A 184 10.96 11.33 -13.95
N LEU A 185 11.28 10.46 -13.00
CA LEU A 185 10.61 10.44 -11.69
C LEU A 185 10.94 11.71 -10.89
N GLY A 186 9.94 12.21 -10.16
CA GLY A 186 10.08 13.38 -9.31
C GLY A 186 11.05 13.17 -8.14
N ASN A 187 11.57 14.28 -7.61
CA ASN A 187 12.60 14.27 -6.57
C ASN A 187 12.09 13.81 -5.19
N ASN A 188 10.78 13.73 -4.99
CA ASN A 188 10.16 13.34 -3.72
C ASN A 188 10.06 11.81 -3.54
N LEU A 189 10.46 11.04 -4.54
CA LEU A 189 10.56 9.58 -4.44
C LEU A 189 11.92 9.22 -3.82
N ASN A 190 11.89 8.49 -2.71
CA ASN A 190 13.12 7.92 -2.17
C ASN A 190 13.58 6.70 -3.01
N GLN A 191 14.75 6.15 -2.68
CA GLN A 191 15.32 5.02 -3.42
C GLN A 191 14.40 3.80 -3.47
N ARG A 192 13.67 3.48 -2.38
CA ARG A 192 12.73 2.35 -2.35
C ARG A 192 11.53 2.61 -3.26
N ASP A 193 11.03 3.84 -3.27
CA ASP A 193 9.92 4.23 -4.14
C ASP A 193 10.32 4.13 -5.61
N THR A 194 11.51 4.64 -5.96
CA THR A 194 12.07 4.54 -7.30
C THR A 194 12.22 3.09 -7.76
N ILE A 195 12.78 2.21 -6.91
CA ILE A 195 12.92 0.79 -7.22
C ILE A 195 11.54 0.13 -7.41
N ALA A 196 10.58 0.43 -6.55
CA ALA A 196 9.23 -0.12 -6.63
C ALA A 196 8.53 0.30 -7.93
N VAL A 197 8.55 1.58 -8.26
CA VAL A 197 7.93 2.12 -9.48
C VAL A 197 8.59 1.54 -10.73
N ARG A 198 9.93 1.51 -10.81
CA ARG A 198 10.64 0.93 -11.96
C ARG A 198 10.36 -0.57 -12.13
N LYS A 199 10.24 -1.33 -11.04
CA LYS A 199 9.83 -2.74 -11.10
C LYS A 199 8.40 -2.89 -11.64
N MET A 200 7.48 -2.03 -11.25
CA MET A 200 6.11 -2.05 -11.77
C MET A 200 6.05 -1.65 -13.24
N ILE A 201 6.76 -0.61 -13.65
CA ILE A 201 6.86 -0.21 -15.06
C ILE A 201 7.36 -1.39 -15.89
N SER A 202 8.45 -2.03 -15.48
CA SER A 202 8.96 -3.22 -16.17
C SER A 202 7.95 -4.37 -16.18
N GLY A 203 7.21 -4.58 -15.09
CA GLY A 203 6.18 -5.61 -14.99
C GLY A 203 4.99 -5.34 -15.91
N PHE A 204 4.41 -4.15 -15.88
CA PHE A 204 3.29 -3.77 -16.72
C PHE A 204 3.67 -3.77 -18.21
N THR A 205 4.87 -3.28 -18.55
CA THR A 205 5.35 -3.34 -19.93
C THR A 205 5.39 -4.78 -20.43
N LYS A 206 5.94 -5.72 -19.65
CA LYS A 206 5.97 -7.15 -20.01
C LYS A 206 4.59 -7.77 -20.19
N LEU A 207 3.63 -7.34 -19.38
CA LEU A 207 2.26 -7.86 -19.44
C LEU A 207 1.48 -7.33 -20.64
N LEU A 208 1.64 -6.06 -20.95
CA LEU A 208 0.83 -5.36 -21.97
C LEU A 208 1.55 -5.28 -23.32
N TYR A 209 2.87 -5.14 -23.29
CA TYR A 209 3.74 -4.94 -24.45
C TYR A 209 4.99 -5.82 -24.34
N PRO A 210 4.83 -7.15 -24.48
CA PRO A 210 5.92 -8.12 -24.24
C PRO A 210 7.13 -7.97 -25.18
N ASP A 211 6.91 -7.37 -26.34
CA ASP A 211 7.95 -7.01 -27.30
C ASP A 211 8.74 -5.73 -26.92
N GLY A 212 8.26 -4.99 -25.94
CA GLY A 212 8.85 -3.73 -25.48
C GLY A 212 8.54 -2.52 -26.37
N GLU A 213 7.72 -2.68 -27.40
CA GLU A 213 7.31 -1.59 -28.29
C GLU A 213 6.14 -0.82 -27.66
N VAL A 214 6.44 0.33 -27.05
CA VAL A 214 5.50 1.16 -26.28
C VAL A 214 5.56 2.59 -26.78
N THR A 215 4.42 3.18 -27.07
CA THR A 215 4.29 4.62 -27.37
C THR A 215 4.49 5.47 -26.09
N LYS A 216 4.70 6.77 -26.27
CA LYS A 216 4.86 7.70 -25.15
C LYS A 216 3.59 7.75 -24.28
N GLU A 217 2.42 7.73 -24.90
CA GLU A 217 1.11 7.77 -24.25
C GLU A 217 0.85 6.51 -23.41
N GLU A 218 1.07 5.34 -23.97
CA GLU A 218 0.92 4.05 -23.29
C GLU A 218 1.91 3.93 -22.12
N LEU A 219 3.15 4.40 -22.32
CA LEU A 219 4.14 4.41 -21.24
C LEU A 219 3.76 5.40 -20.12
N ARG A 220 3.11 6.52 -20.46
CA ARG A 220 2.57 7.48 -19.47
C ARG A 220 1.55 6.80 -18.56
N GLU A 221 0.59 6.07 -19.13
CA GLU A 221 -0.40 5.33 -18.34
C GLU A 221 0.26 4.30 -17.41
N ILE A 222 1.27 3.58 -17.89
CA ILE A 222 2.04 2.63 -17.09
C ILE A 222 2.79 3.34 -15.94
N VAL A 223 3.38 4.50 -16.20
CA VAL A 223 4.08 5.31 -15.17
C VAL A 223 3.09 5.80 -14.11
N GLU A 224 1.95 6.34 -14.54
CA GLU A 224 0.93 6.88 -13.64
C GLU A 224 0.35 5.80 -12.72
N ILE A 225 -0.05 4.64 -13.26
CA ILE A 225 -0.55 3.54 -12.43
C ILE A 225 0.52 2.99 -11.48
N SER A 226 1.77 2.94 -11.93
CA SER A 226 2.89 2.48 -11.09
C SER A 226 3.14 3.44 -9.92
N LEU A 227 3.10 4.74 -10.16
CA LEU A 227 3.21 5.77 -9.13
C LEU A 227 2.03 5.71 -8.16
N GLU A 228 0.81 5.56 -8.67
CA GLU A 228 -0.40 5.48 -7.86
C GLU A 228 -0.37 4.28 -6.91
N LEU A 229 -0.08 3.08 -7.42
CA LEU A 229 -0.04 1.86 -6.61
C LEU A 229 1.04 1.90 -5.53
N ARG A 230 2.20 2.50 -5.81
CA ARG A 230 3.23 2.72 -4.79
C ARG A 230 2.85 3.83 -3.82
N ARG A 231 2.24 4.90 -4.29
CA ARG A 231 1.77 5.99 -3.43
C ARG A 231 0.76 5.51 -2.41
N ARG A 232 -0.13 4.56 -2.75
CA ARG A 232 -1.06 3.94 -1.79
C ARG A 232 -0.35 3.36 -0.57
N VAL A 233 0.79 2.69 -0.76
CA VAL A 233 1.63 2.22 0.35
C VAL A 233 2.08 3.39 1.22
N LYS A 234 2.62 4.44 0.62
CA LYS A 234 3.16 5.60 1.34
C LYS A 234 2.10 6.39 2.09
N GLU A 235 0.91 6.56 1.51
CA GLU A 235 -0.19 7.25 2.17
C GLU A 235 -0.65 6.52 3.45
N GLN A 236 -0.54 5.19 3.49
CA GLN A 236 -0.82 4.43 4.70
C GLN A 236 0.34 4.54 5.72
N LEU A 237 1.59 4.55 5.27
CA LEU A 237 2.75 4.77 6.13
C LEU A 237 2.70 6.14 6.82
N LYS A 238 2.17 7.16 6.16
CA LYS A 238 1.88 8.48 6.73
C LYS A 238 1.00 8.41 7.98
N LYS A 239 0.04 7.46 8.01
CA LYS A 239 -0.88 7.28 9.14
C LYS A 239 -0.29 6.49 10.28
N ILE A 240 0.59 5.54 9.97
CA ILE A 240 1.17 4.58 10.92
C ILE A 240 2.49 5.08 11.45
N GLY A 241 3.30 5.68 10.59
CA GLY A 241 4.66 6.11 10.87
C GLY A 241 4.78 7.52 11.44
N GLY A 242 6.00 8.00 11.50
CA GLY A 242 6.35 9.35 11.93
C GLY A 242 6.41 10.35 10.77
N MET A 243 6.96 11.53 11.06
CA MET A 243 7.08 12.67 10.12
C MET A 243 7.88 12.35 8.85
N GLU A 244 8.72 11.32 8.88
CA GLU A 244 9.55 10.88 7.74
C GLU A 244 8.74 10.46 6.50
N PHE A 245 7.45 10.11 6.69
CA PHE A 245 6.56 9.68 5.61
C PHE A 245 5.61 10.78 5.14
N TYR A 246 5.71 12.02 5.64
CA TYR A 246 4.72 13.06 5.32
C TYR A 246 4.87 13.70 3.95
N ASP A 247 6.06 13.65 3.38
CA ASP A 247 6.29 14.17 2.03
C ASP A 247 6.03 13.09 0.98
N VAL A 248 4.76 12.91 0.64
CA VAL A 248 4.28 11.94 -0.34
C VAL A 248 3.69 12.66 -1.55
N ASN A 249 4.52 13.38 -2.28
CA ASN A 249 4.14 14.04 -3.52
C ASN A 249 4.80 13.32 -4.70
N PHE A 250 4.20 12.21 -5.12
CA PHE A 250 4.73 11.45 -6.24
C PHE A 250 4.41 12.17 -7.55
N SER A 251 5.45 12.37 -8.34
CA SER A 251 5.38 13.06 -9.63
C SER A 251 6.31 12.42 -10.64
N TYR A 252 6.09 12.77 -11.90
CA TYR A 252 7.01 12.54 -12.99
C TYR A 252 7.07 13.79 -13.87
N THR A 253 8.21 14.00 -14.54
CA THR A 253 8.42 15.12 -15.46
C THR A 253 8.51 14.58 -16.87
N ASP A 254 7.78 15.17 -17.80
CA ASP A 254 7.90 14.91 -19.24
C ASP A 254 9.20 15.52 -19.75
N ASN A 255 10.04 14.73 -20.41
CA ASN A 255 11.36 15.18 -20.88
C ASN A 255 11.29 16.16 -22.05
N ASP A 256 10.19 16.21 -22.80
CA ASP A 256 10.01 17.10 -23.95
C ASP A 256 9.42 18.44 -23.53
N SER A 257 8.36 18.43 -22.71
CA SER A 257 7.68 19.67 -22.27
C SER A 257 8.27 20.26 -20.99
N PHE A 258 9.03 19.47 -20.22
CA PHE A 258 9.51 19.79 -18.88
C PHE A 258 8.39 20.05 -17.87
N GLU A 259 7.18 19.63 -18.18
CA GLU A 259 6.02 19.74 -17.29
C GLU A 259 6.05 18.62 -16.25
N GLU A 260 5.83 19.00 -14.98
CA GLU A 260 5.75 18.07 -13.86
C GLU A 260 4.29 17.70 -13.59
N HIS A 261 4.01 16.38 -13.64
CA HIS A 261 2.70 15.79 -13.40
C HIS A 261 2.67 15.07 -12.06
N TYR A 262 1.70 15.44 -11.21
CA TYR A 262 1.53 14.84 -9.89
C TYR A 262 0.49 13.72 -9.94
N VAL A 263 0.83 12.58 -9.35
CA VAL A 263 -0.05 11.42 -9.26
C VAL A 263 -0.59 11.30 -7.85
N SER A 264 -1.92 11.33 -7.70
CA SER A 264 -2.63 11.19 -6.42
C SER A 264 -3.33 9.84 -6.34
N VAL A 265 -3.81 9.50 -5.14
CA VAL A 265 -4.63 8.31 -4.92
C VAL A 265 -6.08 8.68 -4.70
N PRO A 266 -7.05 7.95 -5.29
CA PRO A 266 -8.47 8.27 -5.19
C PRO A 266 -8.98 8.37 -3.75
N GLU A 267 -8.48 7.55 -2.84
CA GLU A 267 -8.88 7.52 -1.43
C GLU A 267 -8.53 8.79 -0.66
N GLN A 268 -7.61 9.60 -1.19
CA GLN A 268 -7.19 10.87 -0.60
C GLN A 268 -7.89 12.09 -1.23
N GLY A 269 -8.88 11.87 -2.09
CA GLY A 269 -9.67 12.93 -2.70
C GLY A 269 -9.17 13.44 -4.05
N GLY A 270 -8.29 12.70 -4.71
CA GLY A 270 -7.87 12.89 -6.11
C GLY A 270 -7.22 14.24 -6.47
N GLY A 271 -6.29 14.24 -7.36
CA GLY A 271 -5.74 15.33 -8.17
C GLY A 271 -5.21 16.60 -7.51
N LYS A 272 -5.91 17.24 -6.60
CA LYS A 272 -5.47 18.47 -5.92
C LYS A 272 -5.26 18.23 -4.44
N LEU A 273 -4.07 18.53 -3.94
CA LEU A 273 -3.73 18.46 -2.51
C LEU A 273 -4.70 19.27 -1.64
N ILE A 274 -5.13 20.43 -2.15
CA ILE A 274 -6.14 21.28 -1.53
C ILE A 274 -7.26 21.45 -2.56
N PRO A 275 -8.49 20.97 -2.30
CA PRO A 275 -9.61 21.17 -3.20
C PRO A 275 -9.94 22.66 -3.34
N GLU A 276 -10.43 23.05 -4.50
CA GLU A 276 -10.94 24.40 -4.72
C GLU A 276 -12.30 24.58 -4.03
N GLY A 277 -12.53 25.76 -3.48
CA GLY A 277 -13.78 26.12 -2.83
C GLY A 277 -13.76 25.94 -1.31
N MET A 278 -14.96 25.92 -0.71
CA MET A 278 -15.13 25.77 0.74
C MET A 278 -15.02 24.31 1.14
N CYS A 279 -14.23 24.02 2.17
CA CYS A 279 -14.19 22.70 2.78
C CYS A 279 -15.54 22.36 3.44
N ASN A 280 -15.86 21.08 3.52
CA ASN A 280 -17.00 20.63 4.31
C ASN A 280 -16.82 21.00 5.80
N PRO A 281 -17.91 21.24 6.54
CA PRO A 281 -17.84 21.47 7.97
C PRO A 281 -17.05 20.35 8.67
N GLY A 282 -16.09 20.72 9.50
CA GLY A 282 -15.20 19.79 10.18
C GLY A 282 -13.95 19.38 9.40
N GLN A 283 -13.75 19.92 8.20
CA GLN A 283 -12.53 19.69 7.41
C GLN A 283 -11.70 20.98 7.32
N ILE A 284 -10.40 20.86 7.51
CA ILE A 284 -9.44 21.95 7.34
C ILE A 284 -8.13 21.41 6.77
N TYR A 285 -7.50 22.20 5.91
CA TYR A 285 -6.15 21.94 5.44
C TYR A 285 -5.17 22.81 6.19
N THR A 286 -4.06 22.23 6.61
CA THR A 286 -2.98 22.97 7.29
C THR A 286 -1.65 22.64 6.65
N VAL A 287 -0.73 23.59 6.70
CA VAL A 287 0.65 23.41 6.25
C VAL A 287 1.53 23.32 7.49
N SER A 288 2.41 22.36 7.51
CA SER A 288 3.39 22.22 8.59
C SER A 288 4.75 21.88 8.02
N GLN A 289 5.80 22.34 8.69
CA GLN A 289 7.18 22.04 8.34
C GLN A 289 7.69 20.86 9.17
N GLY A 290 8.24 19.85 8.51
CA GLY A 290 8.89 18.73 9.17
C GLY A 290 10.27 19.09 9.72
N LYS A 291 10.85 18.20 10.53
CA LYS A 291 12.22 18.35 11.04
C LYS A 291 13.29 18.42 9.95
N SER A 292 13.00 17.90 8.79
CA SER A 292 13.83 17.99 7.58
C SER A 292 13.77 19.35 6.85
N GLY A 293 12.93 20.28 7.34
CA GLY A 293 12.69 21.56 6.67
C GLY A 293 11.63 21.51 5.57
N MET A 294 11.15 20.33 5.20
CA MET A 294 10.13 20.15 4.16
C MET A 294 8.75 20.57 4.64
N LEU A 295 8.00 21.22 3.74
CA LEU A 295 6.62 21.62 3.99
C LEU A 295 5.68 20.49 3.59
N GLY A 296 4.74 20.15 4.48
CA GLY A 296 3.69 19.18 4.23
C GLY A 296 2.31 19.81 4.34
N VAL A 297 1.39 19.41 3.47
CA VAL A 297 -0.03 19.75 3.56
C VAL A 297 -0.78 18.63 4.22
N PHE A 298 -1.57 18.95 5.23
CA PHE A 298 -2.33 17.98 6.02
C PHE A 298 -3.81 18.31 5.98
N ARG A 299 -4.64 17.32 5.73
CA ARG A 299 -6.08 17.40 5.90
C ARG A 299 -6.44 16.95 7.33
N LEU A 300 -7.01 17.85 8.10
CA LEU A 300 -7.57 17.56 9.41
C LEU A 300 -9.08 17.42 9.28
N GLU A 301 -9.61 16.34 9.80
CA GLU A 301 -11.04 16.09 9.86
C GLU A 301 -11.49 15.96 11.31
N SER A 302 -12.60 16.61 11.65
CA SER A 302 -13.24 16.48 12.95
C SER A 302 -14.70 16.09 12.78
N GLN A 303 -15.16 15.16 13.59
CA GLN A 303 -16.53 14.72 13.63
C GLN A 303 -17.01 14.65 15.06
N MET A 304 -18.19 15.19 15.30
CA MET A 304 -18.87 15.06 16.58
C MET A 304 -19.84 13.88 16.52
N LEU A 305 -19.70 12.95 17.45
CA LEU A 305 -20.57 11.79 17.55
C LEU A 305 -21.27 11.79 18.91
N PRO A 306 -22.51 11.33 18.99
CA PRO A 306 -23.16 11.08 20.28
C PRO A 306 -22.31 10.14 21.13
N GLY A 307 -22.06 10.49 22.40
CA GLY A 307 -21.20 9.69 23.25
C GLY A 307 -20.96 10.31 24.63
N ASN A 308 -19.96 9.82 25.31
CA ASN A 308 -19.62 10.16 26.68
C ASN A 308 -18.69 11.40 26.83
N GLY A 309 -18.61 12.26 25.84
CA GLY A 309 -17.77 13.47 25.83
C GLY A 309 -16.26 13.22 25.74
N LYS A 310 -15.84 12.01 25.34
CA LYS A 310 -14.43 11.70 25.19
C LYS A 310 -13.90 12.12 23.80
N PHE A 311 -12.76 12.81 23.83
CA PHE A 311 -12.02 13.13 22.61
C PHE A 311 -11.15 11.95 22.17
N LYS A 312 -11.38 11.48 20.95
CA LYS A 312 -10.55 10.46 20.30
C LYS A 312 -9.85 11.06 19.08
N ARG A 313 -8.59 10.77 18.90
CA ARG A 313 -7.80 11.18 17.73
C ARG A 313 -7.14 9.99 17.07
N THR A 314 -7.02 10.04 15.75
CA THR A 314 -6.40 9.01 14.92
C THR A 314 -5.51 9.66 13.88
N GLY A 315 -4.57 8.93 13.29
CA GLY A 315 -3.75 9.42 12.18
C GLY A 315 -2.61 10.38 12.53
N ILE A 316 -2.28 10.57 13.82
CA ILE A 316 -1.21 11.49 14.25
C ILE A 316 0.14 10.78 14.39
N GLY A 317 0.21 9.49 14.07
CA GLY A 317 1.42 8.70 14.19
C GLY A 317 1.93 8.57 15.64
N SER A 318 3.21 8.29 15.77
CA SER A 318 3.88 8.11 17.09
C SER A 318 4.50 9.40 17.63
N ASP A 319 4.52 10.50 16.88
CA ASP A 319 5.17 11.75 17.26
C ASP A 319 4.55 12.34 18.54
N ARG A 320 5.40 12.54 19.58
CA ARG A 320 4.97 13.05 20.89
C ARG A 320 4.62 14.53 20.85
N ASP A 321 5.29 15.31 20.00
CA ASP A 321 5.08 16.76 19.91
C ASP A 321 3.80 17.07 19.13
N ALA A 322 3.55 16.35 18.05
CA ALA A 322 2.28 16.41 17.34
C ALA A 322 1.09 16.05 18.27
N LYS A 323 1.25 15.04 19.11
CA LYS A 323 0.23 14.65 20.10
C LYS A 323 -0.02 15.75 21.14
N LYS A 324 1.02 16.47 21.58
CA LYS A 324 0.88 17.61 22.52
C LYS A 324 0.17 18.79 21.88
N ILE A 325 0.59 19.19 20.67
CA ILE A 325 -0.02 20.31 19.94
C ILE A 325 -1.52 20.06 19.75
N HIS A 326 -1.92 18.88 19.33
CA HIS A 326 -3.34 18.53 19.20
C HIS A 326 -4.11 18.59 20.52
N LYS A 327 -3.48 18.18 21.63
CA LYS A 327 -4.11 18.28 22.95
C LYS A 327 -4.36 19.73 23.35
N TYR A 328 -3.39 20.62 23.13
CA TYR A 328 -3.53 22.04 23.43
C TYR A 328 -4.55 22.72 22.51
N SER A 329 -4.56 22.41 21.21
CA SER A 329 -5.53 22.95 20.28
C SER A 329 -6.95 22.55 20.65
N PHE A 330 -7.17 21.30 21.10
CA PHE A 330 -8.48 20.85 21.58
C PHE A 330 -8.90 21.56 22.87
N GLN A 331 -8.00 21.72 23.83
CA GLN A 331 -8.30 22.47 25.08
C GLN A 331 -8.68 23.91 24.78
N LEU A 332 -8.02 24.53 23.81
CA LEU A 332 -8.35 25.88 23.35
C LEU A 332 -9.74 25.95 22.71
N LEU A 333 -10.06 24.98 21.84
CA LEU A 333 -11.39 24.86 21.24
C LEU A 333 -12.45 24.62 22.31
N GLU A 334 -12.23 23.71 23.24
CA GLU A 334 -13.15 23.43 24.34
C GLU A 334 -13.40 24.66 25.21
N SER A 335 -12.35 25.44 25.52
CA SER A 335 -12.46 26.67 26.30
C SER A 335 -13.24 27.77 25.58
N LYS A 336 -13.14 27.84 24.25
CA LYS A 336 -13.88 28.80 23.40
C LYS A 336 -15.29 28.31 23.07
N TRP A 337 -15.54 27.00 23.09
CA TRP A 337 -16.84 26.39 22.75
C TRP A 337 -17.85 26.48 23.91
N LYS A 338 -17.39 26.47 25.15
CA LYS A 338 -18.28 26.60 26.33
C LYS A 338 -19.29 27.76 26.25
N PRO A 339 -18.94 28.95 25.71
CA PRO A 339 -19.91 30.03 25.55
C PRO A 339 -21.00 29.77 24.51
N TYR A 340 -20.76 28.86 23.54
CA TYR A 340 -21.71 28.54 22.47
C TYR A 340 -22.54 27.28 22.74
N GLN A 341 -22.29 26.59 23.83
CA GLN A 341 -23.07 25.41 24.24
C GLN A 341 -24.54 25.75 24.50
N TRP A 342 -24.81 27.01 24.89
CA TRP A 342 -26.15 27.55 24.99
C TRP A 342 -26.88 27.62 23.64
N PHE A 343 -26.20 27.99 22.55
CA PHE A 343 -26.78 28.01 21.20
C PHE A 343 -27.13 26.61 20.70
N TYR A 344 -26.31 25.61 21.00
CA TYR A 344 -26.53 24.22 20.59
C TYR A 344 -27.73 23.61 21.31
N ASN A 345 -27.88 23.84 22.57
CA ASN A 345 -29.05 23.40 23.35
C ASN A 345 -30.33 24.10 22.92
N TYR A 346 -30.28 25.38 22.59
CA TYR A 346 -31.41 26.16 22.11
C TYR A 346 -31.93 25.72 20.74
N TYR A 347 -31.06 25.26 19.84
CA TYR A 347 -31.47 24.73 18.52
C TYR A 347 -31.97 23.29 18.58
N ASN A 348 -31.44 22.44 19.44
CA ASN A 348 -31.91 21.06 19.59
C ASN A 348 -33.25 20.96 20.31
N GLU A 349 -33.54 21.84 21.22
CA GLU A 349 -34.88 21.86 21.85
C GLU A 349 -36.01 22.33 20.90
N ARG A 350 -35.69 23.00 19.79
CA ARG A 350 -36.70 23.44 18.80
C ARG A 350 -36.88 22.48 17.62
N LEU A 351 -36.06 21.44 17.47
CA LEU A 351 -36.23 20.42 16.43
C LEU A 351 -37.13 19.24 16.83
N TYR A 352 -37.71 19.28 18.02
CA TYR A 352 -38.66 18.28 18.53
C TYR A 352 -40.09 18.81 18.72
N TYR A 353 -40.50 19.86 17.99
CA TYR A 353 -41.88 20.29 17.89
C TYR A 353 -42.31 20.49 16.45
#